data_8756ba5ea3a40881f59a5dc40c349e09
#
_entry.id   8756ba5ea3a40881f59a5dc40c349e09
#
_cell.length_a   1.000
_cell.length_b   1.000
_cell.length_c   1.000
_cell.angle_alpha   90.00
_cell.angle_beta   90.00
_cell.angle_gamma   90.00
#
_symmetry.space_group_name_H-M   'P 1'
#
loop_
_entity.id
_entity.type
_entity.pdbx_description
1 polymer ?
#
loop_
_entity_poly.entity_id
_entity_poly.type
_entity_poly.pdbx_seq_one_letter_code
_entity_poly.pdbx_strand_id
1 'polypeptide(L)'
;MTWNIIEQKLKSCIIPKRRRVLKCDSTGRRLVVSNDGVKIGMETGVQTAQTKAITYEMIKNAYETLIGKGRFNSSDFRKKYQSEYEAGPCRYSMVGGVLVELEVARLMSAGISRSCYYVKI
;
A
#
# COMPACT_ATOMS: atom_id res chain seq x y z
N MET A 1 14.30 8.28 -8.62
CA MET A 1 13.44 9.06 -7.71
C MET A 1 13.84 8.74 -6.27
N THR A 2 14.06 9.74 -5.46
CA THR A 2 14.48 9.54 -4.07
C THR A 2 13.25 9.41 -3.16
N TRP A 3 13.46 8.86 -1.97
CA TRP A 3 12.40 8.76 -0.98
C TRP A 3 11.80 10.13 -0.62
N ASN A 4 12.63 11.17 -0.58
CA ASN A 4 12.15 12.51 -0.25
C ASN A 4 11.06 12.98 -1.21
N ILE A 5 11.22 12.69 -2.50
CA ILE A 5 10.22 13.03 -3.51
C ILE A 5 8.95 12.20 -3.31
N ILE A 6 9.11 10.91 -3.02
CA ILE A 6 7.97 10.01 -2.74
C ILE A 6 7.21 10.48 -1.50
N GLU A 7 7.92 10.88 -0.46
CA GLU A 7 7.31 11.37 0.77
C GLU A 7 6.49 12.64 0.54
N GLN A 8 7.01 13.56 -0.28
CA GLN A 8 6.27 14.76 -0.65
C GLN A 8 5.01 14.43 -1.44
N LYS A 9 5.09 13.46 -2.35
CA LYS A 9 3.92 12.98 -3.09
C LYS A 9 2.89 12.34 -2.16
N LEU A 10 3.34 11.57 -1.16
CA LEU A 10 2.45 10.99 -0.16
C LEU A 10 1.63 12.08 0.53
N LYS A 11 2.29 13.15 0.93
CA LYS A 11 1.64 14.25 1.65
C LYS A 11 0.68 15.04 0.77
N SER A 12 1.01 15.21 -0.51
CA SER A 12 0.23 16.06 -1.41
C SER A 12 -0.81 15.31 -2.23
N CYS A 13 -0.59 14.03 -2.54
CA CYS A 13 -1.47 13.27 -3.43
C CYS A 13 -2.43 12.34 -2.71
N ILE A 14 -2.06 11.82 -1.54
CA ILE A 14 -2.92 10.91 -0.77
C ILE A 14 -3.80 11.74 0.17
N ILE A 15 -4.82 12.34 -0.43
CA ILE A 15 -5.68 13.31 0.26
C ILE A 15 -6.83 12.59 0.97
N PRO A 16 -7.01 12.80 2.29
CA PRO A 16 -8.12 12.18 3.02
C PRO A 16 -9.48 12.53 2.43
N LYS A 17 -10.38 11.55 2.43
CA LYS A 17 -11.77 11.61 1.96
C LYS A 17 -11.91 11.88 0.46
N ARG A 18 -10.82 11.99 -0.28
CA ARG A 18 -10.83 12.22 -1.73
C ARG A 18 -10.14 11.11 -2.50
N ARG A 19 -8.98 10.67 -2.01
CA ARG A 19 -8.20 9.65 -2.72
C ARG A 19 -8.67 8.25 -2.35
N ARG A 20 -8.73 7.39 -3.35
CA ARG A 20 -9.03 5.97 -3.18
C ARG A 20 -7.85 5.16 -3.68
N VAL A 21 -7.55 4.09 -2.95
CA VAL A 21 -6.36 3.28 -3.19
C VAL A 21 -6.78 1.88 -3.65
N LEU A 22 -6.19 1.42 -4.74
CA LEU A 22 -6.51 0.13 -5.36
C LEU A 22 -6.25 -1.03 -4.41
N LYS A 23 -7.21 -1.96 -4.34
CA LYS A 23 -7.05 -3.21 -3.60
C LYS A 23 -6.23 -4.21 -4.39
N CYS A 24 -5.61 -5.15 -3.67
CA CYS A 24 -4.76 -6.19 -4.23
C CYS A 24 -5.47 -7.05 -5.28
N ASP A 25 -6.76 -7.29 -5.12
CA ASP A 25 -7.53 -8.13 -6.03
C ASP A 25 -8.06 -7.36 -7.25
N SER A 26 -7.78 -6.09 -7.36
CA SER A 26 -8.22 -5.18 -8.44
C SER A 26 -9.74 -5.01 -8.53
N THR A 27 -10.50 -5.51 -7.56
CA THR A 27 -11.97 -5.45 -7.61
C THR A 27 -12.55 -4.22 -6.95
N GLY A 28 -11.74 -3.39 -6.32
CA GLY A 28 -12.24 -2.20 -5.66
C GLY A 28 -11.12 -1.34 -5.14
N ARG A 29 -11.53 -0.26 -4.46
CA ARG A 29 -10.60 0.71 -3.90
C ARG A 29 -10.98 1.01 -2.46
N ARG A 30 -10.01 1.40 -1.66
CA ARG A 30 -10.22 1.83 -0.27
C ARG A 30 -10.14 3.33 -0.19
N LEU A 31 -11.10 3.93 0.52
CA LEU A 31 -11.07 5.37 0.75
C LEU A 31 -10.02 5.70 1.82
N VAL A 32 -9.17 6.66 1.52
CA VAL A 32 -8.23 7.22 2.50
C VAL A 32 -9.02 8.13 3.43
N VAL A 33 -8.93 7.90 4.74
CA VAL A 33 -9.66 8.69 5.74
C VAL A 33 -8.78 9.62 6.54
N SER A 34 -7.47 9.35 6.59
CA SER A 34 -6.52 10.21 7.31
C SER A 34 -5.13 10.13 6.70
N ASN A 35 -4.37 11.20 6.82
CA ASN A 35 -2.97 11.26 6.41
C ASN A 35 -2.32 12.39 7.21
N ASP A 36 -1.60 12.04 8.26
CA ASP A 36 -1.00 13.04 9.16
C ASP A 36 0.49 13.27 8.91
N GLY A 37 1.04 12.71 7.83
CA GLY A 37 2.46 12.82 7.52
C GLY A 37 3.31 11.72 8.15
N VAL A 38 2.73 10.86 8.98
CA VAL A 38 3.37 9.73 9.64
C VAL A 38 2.65 8.44 9.31
N LYS A 39 1.33 8.47 9.26
CA LYS A 39 0.49 7.32 8.91
C LYS A 39 -0.68 7.73 8.04
N ILE A 40 -1.17 6.75 7.29
CA ILE A 40 -2.33 6.88 6.42
C ILE A 40 -3.36 5.87 6.88
N GLY A 41 -4.56 6.34 7.20
CA GLY A 41 -5.69 5.49 7.56
C GLY A 41 -6.59 5.28 6.36
N MET A 42 -7.10 4.08 6.19
CA MET A 42 -8.03 3.72 5.11
C MET A 42 -9.18 2.91 5.65
N GLU A 43 -10.34 3.04 5.02
CA GLU A 43 -11.47 2.18 5.30
C GLU A 43 -11.16 0.76 4.82
N THR A 44 -11.43 -0.23 5.69
CA THR A 44 -11.30 -1.65 5.37
C THR A 44 -12.59 -2.34 5.81
N GLY A 45 -12.91 -3.47 5.19
CA GLY A 45 -14.10 -4.21 5.50
C GLY A 45 -15.29 -3.83 4.62
N VAL A 46 -16.18 -4.79 4.42
CA VAL A 46 -17.33 -4.66 3.51
C VAL A 46 -18.62 -4.35 4.26
N GLN A 47 -18.74 -4.81 5.51
CA GLN A 47 -19.97 -4.71 6.27
C GLN A 47 -19.91 -3.77 7.47
N THR A 48 -18.72 -3.50 7.98
CA THR A 48 -18.52 -2.56 9.06
C THR A 48 -17.40 -1.61 8.65
N ALA A 49 -17.64 -0.32 8.83
CA ALA A 49 -16.64 0.71 8.54
C ALA A 49 -15.50 0.59 9.54
N GLN A 50 -14.55 -0.30 9.26
CA GLN A 50 -13.32 -0.41 10.04
C GLN A 50 -12.23 0.39 9.35
N THR A 51 -11.38 1.02 10.16
CA THR A 51 -10.26 1.78 9.67
C THR A 51 -8.97 1.11 10.12
N LYS A 52 -8.04 0.91 9.19
CA LYS A 52 -6.68 0.45 9.50
C LYS A 52 -5.69 1.49 9.00
N ALA A 53 -4.53 1.53 9.63
CA ALA A 53 -3.49 2.48 9.28
C ALA A 53 -2.22 1.78 8.85
N ILE A 54 -1.51 2.41 7.90
CA ILE A 54 -0.15 2.04 7.52
C ILE A 54 0.75 3.24 7.77
N THR A 55 2.00 3.00 8.10
CA THR A 55 2.95 4.06 8.38
C THR A 55 3.71 4.45 7.13
N TYR A 56 4.24 5.66 7.11
CA TYR A 56 5.15 6.10 6.06
C TYR A 56 6.40 5.22 6.01
N GLU A 57 6.84 4.69 7.15
CA GLU A 57 7.98 3.78 7.20
C GLU A 57 7.69 2.47 6.49
N MET A 58 6.47 1.92 6.62
CA MET A 58 6.05 0.73 5.88
C MET A 58 6.11 0.98 4.38
N ILE A 59 5.66 2.14 3.94
CA ILE A 59 5.68 2.53 2.53
C ILE A 59 7.13 2.71 2.05
N LYS A 60 7.97 3.32 2.87
CA LYS A 60 9.39 3.51 2.56
C LYS A 60 10.09 2.18 2.37
N ASN A 61 9.87 1.24 3.30
CA ASN A 61 10.45 -0.09 3.22
C ASN A 61 10.00 -0.82 1.95
N ALA A 62 8.72 -0.75 1.64
CA ALA A 62 8.18 -1.35 0.41
C ALA A 62 8.78 -0.72 -0.84
N TYR A 63 8.92 0.60 -0.85
CA TYR A 63 9.52 1.32 -1.96
C TYR A 63 10.99 0.91 -2.17
N GLU A 64 11.75 0.82 -1.09
CA GLU A 64 13.15 0.39 -1.15
C GLU A 64 13.28 -1.05 -1.65
N THR A 65 12.37 -1.93 -1.22
CA THR A 65 12.31 -3.30 -1.72
C THR A 65 11.99 -3.32 -3.22
N LEU A 66 11.04 -2.53 -3.64
CA LEU A 66 10.62 -2.42 -5.04
C LEU A 66 11.80 -1.96 -5.92
N ILE A 67 12.53 -0.94 -5.49
CA ILE A 67 13.68 -0.42 -6.23
C ILE A 67 14.82 -1.45 -6.26
N GLY A 68 15.09 -2.12 -5.14
CA GLY A 68 16.19 -3.08 -5.04
C GLY A 68 15.97 -4.38 -5.79
N LYS A 69 14.74 -4.91 -5.77
CA LYS A 69 14.40 -6.19 -6.40
C LYS A 69 13.61 -6.07 -7.69
N GLY A 70 13.07 -4.90 -7.99
CA GLY A 70 12.16 -4.70 -9.12
C GLY A 70 10.73 -5.10 -8.81
N ARG A 71 10.45 -5.67 -7.63
CA ARG A 71 9.10 -6.08 -7.23
C ARG A 71 8.95 -6.08 -5.71
N PHE A 72 7.71 -6.04 -5.27
CA PHE A 72 7.33 -6.10 -3.86
C PHE A 72 6.17 -7.08 -3.71
N ASN A 73 6.28 -8.06 -2.83
CA ASN A 73 5.25 -9.07 -2.61
C ASN A 73 4.92 -9.21 -1.11
N SER A 74 3.91 -10.02 -0.81
CA SER A 74 3.44 -10.22 0.57
C SER A 74 4.51 -10.80 1.48
N SER A 75 5.37 -11.64 0.94
CA SER A 75 6.49 -12.24 1.68
C SER A 75 7.47 -11.17 2.16
N ASP A 76 7.76 -10.18 1.31
CA ASP A 76 8.63 -9.05 1.66
C ASP A 76 8.04 -8.24 2.82
N PHE A 77 6.75 -7.94 2.74
CA PHE A 77 6.06 -7.20 3.79
C PHE A 77 6.02 -8.00 5.10
N ARG A 78 5.69 -9.27 5.02
CA ARG A 78 5.59 -10.15 6.17
C ARG A 78 6.92 -10.28 6.92
N LYS A 79 8.03 -10.38 6.21
CA LYS A 79 9.36 -10.48 6.83
C LYS A 79 9.67 -9.30 7.72
N LYS A 80 9.27 -8.11 7.34
CA LYS A 80 9.56 -6.88 8.08
C LYS A 80 8.47 -6.54 9.10
N TYR A 81 7.22 -6.86 8.78
CA TYR A 81 6.04 -6.45 9.54
C TYR A 81 5.11 -7.65 9.78
N GLN A 82 5.66 -8.72 10.38
CA GLN A 82 4.93 -9.97 10.58
C GLN A 82 3.66 -9.78 11.41
N SER A 83 3.74 -9.06 12.51
CA SER A 83 2.59 -8.82 13.40
C SER A 83 1.48 -8.09 12.68
N GLU A 84 1.83 -7.06 11.92
CA GLU A 84 0.87 -6.26 11.17
C GLU A 84 0.23 -7.07 10.06
N TYR A 85 1.00 -7.92 9.39
CA TYR A 85 0.48 -8.80 8.34
C TYR A 85 -0.48 -9.84 8.92
N GLU A 86 -0.12 -10.44 10.05
CA GLU A 86 -0.96 -11.46 10.69
C GLU A 86 -2.21 -10.87 11.33
N ALA A 87 -2.15 -9.62 11.78
CA ALA A 87 -3.31 -8.91 12.29
C ALA A 87 -4.32 -8.56 11.19
N GLY A 88 -3.87 -8.56 9.93
CA GLY A 88 -4.74 -8.33 8.79
C GLY A 88 -3.93 -8.14 7.53
N PRO A 89 -4.02 -9.05 6.54
CA PRO A 89 -3.24 -8.95 5.30
C PRO A 89 -3.58 -7.72 4.47
N CYS A 90 -4.64 -7.00 4.80
CA CYS A 90 -5.03 -5.76 4.12
C CYS A 90 -3.92 -4.71 4.11
N ARG A 91 -3.09 -4.67 5.14
CA ARG A 91 -2.01 -3.66 5.20
C ARG A 91 -1.01 -3.80 4.06
N TYR A 92 -0.67 -5.02 3.68
CA TYR A 92 0.15 -5.25 2.51
C TYR A 92 -0.48 -4.64 1.25
N SER A 93 -1.76 -4.91 1.04
CA SER A 93 -2.52 -4.37 -0.08
C SER A 93 -2.64 -2.84 -0.03
N MET A 94 -2.76 -2.28 1.17
CA MET A 94 -2.80 -0.83 1.35
C MET A 94 -1.48 -0.18 0.95
N VAL A 95 -0.36 -0.74 1.40
CA VAL A 95 0.98 -0.25 1.06
C VAL A 95 1.22 -0.33 -0.44
N GLY A 96 0.95 -1.49 -1.03
CA GLY A 96 1.13 -1.68 -2.47
C GLY A 96 0.24 -0.75 -3.28
N GLY A 97 -1.02 -0.59 -2.86
CA GLY A 97 -1.95 0.31 -3.52
C GLY A 97 -1.49 1.76 -3.51
N VAL A 98 -0.88 2.20 -2.41
CA VAL A 98 -0.31 3.55 -2.34
C VAL A 98 0.83 3.70 -3.36
N LEU A 99 1.70 2.70 -3.49
CA LEU A 99 2.79 2.76 -4.49
C LEU A 99 2.22 2.85 -5.91
N VAL A 100 1.11 2.20 -6.18
CA VAL A 100 0.43 2.30 -7.49
C VAL A 100 -0.14 3.71 -7.68
N GLU A 101 -0.78 4.27 -6.66
CA GLU A 101 -1.31 5.64 -6.74
C GLU A 101 -0.22 6.68 -6.97
N LEU A 102 0.97 6.44 -6.45
CA LEU A 102 2.13 7.32 -6.66
C LEU A 102 2.81 7.07 -8.00
N GLU A 103 2.31 6.14 -8.79
CA GLU A 103 2.82 5.82 -10.13
C GLU A 103 4.26 5.29 -10.12
N VAL A 104 4.68 4.66 -9.04
CA VAL A 104 6.01 4.03 -8.95
C VAL A 104 5.93 2.51 -9.06
N ALA A 105 4.73 1.95 -9.00
CA ALA A 105 4.50 0.51 -9.08
C ALA A 105 3.29 0.19 -9.92
N ARG A 106 3.24 -1.03 -10.41
CA ARG A 106 2.11 -1.58 -11.15
C ARG A 106 1.67 -2.87 -10.46
N LEU A 107 0.35 -3.02 -10.28
CA LEU A 107 -0.22 -4.23 -9.69
C LEU A 107 -0.20 -5.36 -10.70
N MET A 108 0.31 -6.53 -10.28
CA MET A 108 0.34 -7.75 -11.07
C MET A 108 -0.44 -8.85 -10.36
N SER A 109 -1.22 -9.59 -11.12
CA SER A 109 -1.98 -10.73 -10.61
C SER A 109 -1.30 -12.01 -11.06
N ALA A 110 -1.25 -13.01 -10.17
CA ALA A 110 -0.66 -14.31 -10.47
C ALA A 110 -1.72 -15.30 -11.00
N GLY A 111 -2.57 -14.87 -11.91
CA GLY A 111 -3.60 -15.70 -12.52
C GLY A 111 -4.72 -16.04 -11.55
N ILE A 112 -5.11 -17.32 -11.48
CA ILE A 112 -6.13 -17.79 -10.55
C ILE A 112 -5.65 -17.84 -9.10
N SER A 113 -4.37 -17.65 -8.88
CA SER A 113 -3.82 -17.52 -7.53
C SER A 113 -4.30 -16.22 -6.92
N ARG A 114 -4.64 -16.25 -5.64
CA ARG A 114 -5.08 -15.06 -4.91
C ARG A 114 -3.94 -14.13 -4.53
N SER A 115 -2.71 -14.51 -4.83
CA SER A 115 -1.56 -13.67 -4.54
C SER A 115 -1.40 -12.62 -5.62
N CYS A 116 -1.27 -11.40 -5.20
CA CYS A 116 -0.92 -10.29 -6.06
C CYS A 116 0.45 -9.78 -5.63
N TYR A 117 1.14 -9.11 -6.54
CA TYR A 117 2.41 -8.48 -6.25
C TYR A 117 2.53 -7.21 -7.07
N TYR A 118 3.54 -6.42 -6.76
CA TYR A 118 3.75 -5.12 -7.38
C TYR A 118 5.11 -5.10 -8.05
N VAL A 119 5.17 -4.54 -9.23
CA VAL A 119 6.42 -4.42 -9.98
C VAL A 119 6.76 -2.96 -10.19
N LYS A 120 8.05 -2.68 -10.25
CA LYS A 120 8.56 -1.35 -10.53
C LYS A 120 8.18 -0.92 -11.95
N ILE A 121 7.73 0.31 -12.07
CA ILE A 121 7.48 0.91 -13.37
C ILE A 121 8.81 1.30 -14.03
#